data_28e56a5acb96d7a4386a6bc5077dcb19
#
_entry.id   28e56a5acb96d7a4386a6bc5077dcb19
#
_cell.length_a   1.000
_cell.length_b   1.000
_cell.length_c   1.000
_cell.angle_alpha   90.00
_cell.angle_beta   90.00
_cell.angle_gamma   90.00
#
_symmetry.space_group_name_H-M   'P 1'
#
loop_
_entity.id
_entity.type
_entity.pdbx_description
1 polymer ?
#
loop_
_entity_poly.entity_id
_entity_poly.type
_entity_poly.pdbx_seq_one_letter_code
_entity_poly.pdbx_strand_id
1 'polypeptide(L)'
;MKLHHTPLNLALCTLLAAIPLAALAQTLNPAAQRISDTAIHADYQTYEATQGRIKALNEGGRRVRDYHLSKAQCWLDVSFHEYTRNDRSAFPQEALDQSVRLIALMEQKASPLPVDTPLVNGADKLRPDLWDAAE
;
A
#
# COMPACT_ATOMS: atom_id res chain seq x y z
N MET A 1 -8.99 65.15 28.07
CA MET A 1 -8.18 64.23 27.27
C MET A 1 -8.43 62.83 27.76
N LYS A 2 -9.19 62.03 26.99
CA LYS A 2 -9.44 60.58 27.31
C LYS A 2 -8.61 59.74 26.35
N LEU A 3 -7.60 59.04 26.85
CA LEU A 3 -6.83 58.06 26.11
C LEU A 3 -7.66 56.78 25.97
N HIS A 4 -8.01 56.42 24.76
CA HIS A 4 -8.58 55.11 24.46
C HIS A 4 -7.45 54.13 24.21
N HIS A 5 -7.27 53.18 25.11
CA HIS A 5 -6.42 51.99 24.89
C HIS A 5 -7.23 50.94 24.12
N THR A 6 -6.87 50.71 22.86
CA THR A 6 -7.33 49.56 22.09
C THR A 6 -6.46 48.33 22.40
N PRO A 7 -7.04 47.20 22.83
CA PRO A 7 -6.25 45.99 22.97
C PRO A 7 -5.97 45.38 21.58
N LEU A 8 -4.69 45.22 21.29
CA LEU A 8 -4.18 44.52 20.12
C LEU A 8 -4.37 43.00 20.34
N ASN A 9 -5.45 42.48 19.79
CA ASN A 9 -5.66 41.01 19.76
C ASN A 9 -4.68 40.41 18.78
N LEU A 10 -3.61 39.82 19.30
CA LEU A 10 -2.67 38.99 18.56
C LEU A 10 -3.32 37.61 18.35
N ALA A 11 -4.01 37.43 17.22
CA ALA A 11 -4.50 36.13 16.80
C ALA A 11 -3.29 35.29 16.33
N LEU A 12 -2.81 34.43 17.20
CA LEU A 12 -1.79 33.44 16.89
C LEU A 12 -2.44 32.32 16.05
N CYS A 13 -2.43 32.51 14.71
CA CYS A 13 -2.79 31.43 13.78
C CYS A 13 -1.69 30.38 13.81
N THR A 14 -1.89 29.33 14.61
CA THR A 14 -1.10 28.11 14.49
C THR A 14 -1.48 27.43 13.19
N LEU A 15 -0.68 27.63 12.14
CA LEU A 15 -0.69 26.78 10.95
C LEU A 15 -0.24 25.37 11.40
N LEU A 16 -1.19 24.47 11.65
CA LEU A 16 -0.90 23.06 11.59
C LEU A 16 -0.59 22.73 10.12
N ALA A 17 0.68 22.69 9.79
CA ALA A 17 1.14 22.08 8.55
C ALA A 17 0.72 20.61 8.60
N ALA A 18 -0.35 20.25 7.88
CA ALA A 18 -0.66 18.89 7.56
C ALA A 18 0.53 18.35 6.76
N ILE A 19 1.44 17.65 7.43
CA ILE A 19 2.48 16.87 6.77
C ILE A 19 1.72 15.87 5.91
N PRO A 20 1.83 15.92 4.56
CA PRO A 20 1.30 14.84 3.77
C PRO A 20 2.00 13.59 4.27
N LEU A 21 1.23 12.61 4.73
CA LEU A 21 1.73 11.28 5.00
C LEU A 21 2.22 10.77 3.65
N ALA A 22 3.44 11.15 3.30
CA ALA A 22 4.12 10.61 2.13
C ALA A 22 3.99 9.11 2.29
N ALA A 23 3.37 8.46 1.32
CA ALA A 23 3.33 7.01 1.25
C ALA A 23 4.80 6.57 1.33
N LEU A 24 5.24 6.23 2.55
CA LEU A 24 6.55 5.66 2.76
C LEU A 24 6.59 4.46 1.82
N ALA A 25 7.49 4.50 0.86
CA ALA A 25 7.70 3.36 -0.02
C ALA A 25 7.95 2.17 0.91
N GLN A 26 6.99 1.24 0.94
CA GLN A 26 7.06 0.07 1.80
C GLN A 26 8.03 -0.89 1.13
N THR A 27 9.30 -0.75 1.48
CA THR A 27 10.40 -1.48 0.86
C THR A 27 10.94 -2.51 1.84
N LEU A 28 10.96 -3.75 1.39
CA LEU A 28 11.61 -4.83 2.13
C LEU A 28 13.13 -4.68 2.07
N ASN A 29 13.80 -5.15 3.09
CA ASN A 29 15.25 -5.23 3.07
C ASN A 29 15.71 -6.15 1.91
N PRO A 30 16.84 -5.83 1.24
CA PRO A 30 17.42 -6.72 0.25
C PRO A 30 17.68 -8.12 0.84
N ALA A 31 17.49 -9.16 0.05
CA ALA A 31 17.59 -10.55 0.51
C ALA A 31 18.93 -10.85 1.24
N ALA A 32 20.04 -10.20 0.83
CA ALA A 32 21.32 -10.34 1.49
C ALA A 32 21.36 -9.76 2.92
N GLN A 33 20.46 -8.83 3.25
CA GLN A 33 20.38 -8.20 4.57
C GLN A 33 19.34 -8.89 5.50
N ARG A 34 18.49 -9.77 4.96
CA ARG A 34 17.49 -10.53 5.72
C ARG A 34 18.08 -11.66 6.54
N ILE A 35 19.22 -11.42 7.17
CA ILE A 35 19.96 -12.36 8.02
C ILE A 35 20.01 -11.93 9.47
N SER A 36 19.61 -10.70 9.78
CA SER A 36 19.53 -10.18 11.14
C SER A 36 18.09 -10.09 11.61
N ASP A 37 17.86 -10.36 12.88
CA ASP A 37 16.53 -10.24 13.50
C ASP A 37 15.95 -8.83 13.33
N THR A 38 16.80 -7.81 13.38
CA THR A 38 16.39 -6.40 13.19
C THR A 38 15.84 -6.16 11.79
N ALA A 39 16.51 -6.66 10.75
CA ALA A 39 16.06 -6.50 9.36
C ALA A 39 14.75 -7.27 9.13
N ILE A 40 14.68 -8.51 9.62
CA ILE A 40 13.48 -9.34 9.52
C ILE A 40 12.32 -8.68 10.26
N HIS A 41 12.54 -8.15 11.45
CA HIS A 41 11.51 -7.46 12.22
C HIS A 41 10.99 -6.21 11.48
N ALA A 42 11.86 -5.42 10.88
CA ALA A 42 11.48 -4.26 10.08
C ALA A 42 10.61 -4.66 8.86
N ASP A 43 10.95 -5.76 8.21
CA ASP A 43 10.15 -6.30 7.10
C ASP A 43 8.77 -6.75 7.58
N TYR A 44 8.67 -7.43 8.72
CA TYR A 44 7.38 -7.80 9.31
C TYR A 44 6.53 -6.58 9.65
N GLN A 45 7.12 -5.52 10.20
CA GLN A 45 6.42 -4.26 10.45
C GLN A 45 5.87 -3.64 9.15
N THR A 46 6.59 -3.78 8.04
CA THR A 46 6.13 -3.34 6.71
C THR A 46 4.89 -4.11 6.27
N TYR A 47 4.86 -5.42 6.46
CA TYR A 47 3.68 -6.25 6.18
C TYR A 47 2.49 -5.90 7.07
N GLU A 48 2.70 -5.74 8.37
CA GLU A 48 1.68 -5.34 9.33
C GLU A 48 1.08 -3.97 8.99
N ALA A 49 1.91 -3.00 8.65
CA ALA A 49 1.46 -1.67 8.24
C ALA A 49 0.61 -1.73 6.94
N THR A 50 1.01 -2.56 5.98
CA THR A 50 0.25 -2.76 4.75
C THR A 50 -1.10 -3.42 5.03
N GLN A 51 -1.12 -4.45 5.86
CA GLN A 51 -2.36 -5.09 6.31
C GLN A 51 -3.28 -4.12 7.04
N GLY A 52 -2.72 -3.24 7.86
CA GLY A 52 -3.47 -2.18 8.55
C GLY A 52 -4.18 -1.23 7.58
N ARG A 53 -3.55 -0.88 6.45
CA ARG A 53 -4.16 -0.05 5.40
C ARG A 53 -5.34 -0.76 4.73
N ILE A 54 -5.21 -2.04 4.40
CA ILE A 54 -6.31 -2.85 3.85
C ILE A 54 -7.49 -2.89 4.84
N LYS A 55 -7.20 -3.12 6.12
CA LYS A 55 -8.20 -3.11 7.19
C LYS A 55 -8.91 -1.77 7.28
N ALA A 56 -8.17 -0.67 7.24
CA ALA A 56 -8.72 0.68 7.27
C ALA A 56 -9.66 0.97 6.07
N LEU A 57 -9.31 0.50 4.87
CA LEU A 57 -10.18 0.61 3.69
C LEU A 57 -11.49 -0.17 3.88
N ASN A 58 -11.43 -1.36 4.47
CA ASN A 58 -12.62 -2.16 4.79
C ASN A 58 -13.50 -1.49 5.84
N GLU A 59 -12.92 -1.02 6.93
CA GLU A 59 -13.62 -0.29 8.00
C GLU A 59 -14.19 1.04 7.48
N GLY A 60 -13.55 1.67 6.50
CA GLY A 60 -14.03 2.86 5.80
C GLY A 60 -15.17 2.60 4.83
N GLY A 61 -15.72 1.39 4.77
CA GLY A 61 -16.93 1.03 4.02
C GLY A 61 -16.68 0.25 2.73
N ARG A 62 -15.43 -0.06 2.36
CA ARG A 62 -15.16 -0.94 1.22
C ARG A 62 -15.41 -2.40 1.61
N ARG A 63 -16.26 -3.07 0.86
CA ARG A 63 -16.66 -4.45 1.20
C ARG A 63 -15.49 -5.42 1.09
N VAL A 64 -15.43 -6.42 1.97
CA VAL A 64 -14.44 -7.51 1.91
C VAL A 64 -14.41 -8.20 0.55
N ARG A 65 -15.58 -8.32 -0.11
CA ARG A 65 -15.72 -8.93 -1.44
C ARG A 65 -15.50 -7.95 -2.61
N ASP A 66 -15.02 -6.73 -2.33
CA ASP A 66 -14.61 -5.82 -3.39
C ASP A 66 -13.41 -6.43 -4.12
N TYR A 67 -13.50 -6.46 -5.45
CA TYR A 67 -12.46 -7.08 -6.28
C TYR A 67 -11.07 -6.50 -6.02
N HIS A 68 -10.95 -5.18 -5.94
CA HIS A 68 -9.65 -4.52 -5.78
C HIS A 68 -9.09 -4.70 -4.36
N LEU A 69 -9.97 -4.67 -3.35
CA LEU A 69 -9.55 -4.94 -1.97
C LEU A 69 -9.08 -6.39 -1.82
N SER A 70 -9.84 -7.34 -2.36
CA SER A 70 -9.47 -8.76 -2.34
C SER A 70 -8.18 -9.02 -3.11
N LYS A 71 -7.97 -8.32 -4.24
CA LYS A 71 -6.76 -8.45 -5.05
C LYS A 71 -5.55 -7.85 -4.34
N ALA A 72 -5.72 -6.71 -3.65
CA ALA A 72 -4.67 -6.12 -2.83
C ALA A 72 -4.26 -7.07 -1.68
N GLN A 73 -5.24 -7.68 -0.99
CA GLN A 73 -4.98 -8.68 0.03
C GLN A 73 -4.25 -9.89 -0.55
N CYS A 74 -4.71 -10.41 -1.67
CA CYS A 74 -4.07 -11.57 -2.33
C CYS A 74 -2.59 -11.30 -2.65
N TRP A 75 -2.27 -10.12 -3.18
CA TRP A 75 -0.89 -9.73 -3.46
C TRP A 75 -0.03 -9.61 -2.19
N LEU A 76 -0.61 -9.08 -1.11
CA LEU A 76 0.07 -9.02 0.18
C LEU A 76 0.37 -10.42 0.71
N ASP A 77 -0.60 -11.33 0.63
CA ASP A 77 -0.47 -12.70 1.08
C ASP A 77 0.59 -13.46 0.26
N VAL A 78 0.59 -13.29 -1.05
CA VAL A 78 1.62 -13.86 -1.95
C VAL A 78 3.00 -13.36 -1.58
N SER A 79 3.16 -12.04 -1.43
CA SER A 79 4.43 -11.44 -1.02
C SER A 79 4.94 -12.03 0.30
N PHE A 80 4.08 -12.04 1.31
CA PHE A 80 4.43 -12.55 2.63
C PHE A 80 4.77 -14.04 2.62
N HIS A 81 4.01 -14.84 1.87
CA HIS A 81 4.25 -16.26 1.72
C HIS A 81 5.62 -16.54 1.09
N GLU A 82 5.96 -15.87 0.00
CA GLU A 82 7.26 -16.06 -0.65
C GLU A 82 8.42 -15.52 0.21
N TYR A 83 8.20 -14.40 0.91
CA TYR A 83 9.16 -13.89 1.89
C TYR A 83 9.46 -14.93 2.98
N THR A 84 8.42 -15.53 3.58
CA THR A 84 8.56 -16.52 4.67
C THR A 84 9.15 -17.85 4.19
N ARG A 85 9.00 -18.18 2.91
CA ARG A 85 9.69 -19.30 2.26
C ARG A 85 11.15 -19.03 1.94
N ASN A 86 11.65 -17.85 2.31
CA ASN A 86 13.01 -17.41 2.05
C ASN A 86 13.31 -17.25 0.54
N ASP A 87 12.33 -16.79 -0.23
CA ASP A 87 12.58 -16.39 -1.60
C ASP A 87 13.54 -15.20 -1.62
N ARG A 88 14.69 -15.41 -2.23
CA ARG A 88 15.76 -14.41 -2.33
C ARG A 88 15.71 -13.61 -3.62
N SER A 89 14.72 -13.86 -4.47
CA SER A 89 14.47 -13.08 -5.69
C SER A 89 13.86 -11.72 -5.37
N ALA A 90 13.60 -10.92 -6.41
CA ALA A 90 12.86 -9.66 -6.29
C ALA A 90 11.36 -9.88 -6.08
N PHE A 91 10.84 -11.09 -6.30
CA PHE A 91 9.42 -11.35 -6.37
C PHE A 91 8.62 -10.98 -5.09
N PRO A 92 9.09 -11.22 -3.85
CA PRO A 92 8.38 -10.74 -2.66
C PRO A 92 8.16 -9.23 -2.66
N GLN A 93 9.15 -8.45 -3.10
CA GLN A 93 9.01 -6.99 -3.21
C GLN A 93 8.04 -6.60 -4.33
N GLU A 94 8.15 -7.23 -5.50
CA GLU A 94 7.27 -6.97 -6.64
C GLU A 94 5.80 -7.25 -6.30
N ALA A 95 5.53 -8.32 -5.59
CA ALA A 95 4.19 -8.66 -5.11
C ALA A 95 3.68 -7.65 -4.07
N LEU A 96 4.52 -7.22 -3.13
CA LEU A 96 4.18 -6.16 -2.17
C LEU A 96 3.84 -4.86 -2.89
N ASP A 97 4.62 -4.47 -3.90
CA ASP A 97 4.39 -3.26 -4.68
C ASP A 97 3.02 -3.28 -5.39
N GLN A 98 2.57 -4.44 -5.89
CA GLN A 98 1.24 -4.58 -6.47
C GLN A 98 0.14 -4.34 -5.44
N SER A 99 0.29 -4.90 -4.22
CA SER A 99 -0.65 -4.64 -3.12
C SER A 99 -0.70 -3.16 -2.77
N VAL A 100 0.45 -2.56 -2.51
CA VAL A 100 0.59 -1.15 -2.11
C VAL A 100 0.02 -0.22 -3.18
N ARG A 101 0.26 -0.50 -4.46
CA ARG A 101 -0.29 0.26 -5.59
C ARG A 101 -1.82 0.24 -5.59
N LEU A 102 -2.44 -0.92 -5.44
CA LEU A 102 -3.90 -1.04 -5.40
C LEU A 102 -4.48 -0.31 -4.18
N ILE A 103 -3.85 -0.46 -3.01
CA ILE A 103 -4.23 0.25 -1.79
C ILE A 103 -4.20 1.76 -2.01
N ALA A 104 -3.11 2.29 -2.55
CA ALA A 104 -2.95 3.72 -2.80
C ALA A 104 -4.02 4.27 -3.75
N LEU A 105 -4.35 3.54 -4.83
CA LEU A 105 -5.41 3.91 -5.75
C LEU A 105 -6.78 3.95 -5.07
N MET A 106 -7.06 3.00 -4.18
CA MET A 106 -8.30 2.97 -3.42
C MET A 106 -8.38 4.11 -2.38
N GLU A 107 -7.28 4.41 -1.69
CA GLU A 107 -7.18 5.52 -0.74
C GLU A 107 -7.38 6.89 -1.43
N GLN A 108 -6.84 7.04 -2.64
CA GLN A 108 -7.01 8.24 -3.46
C GLN A 108 -8.39 8.32 -4.14
N LYS A 109 -9.24 7.31 -3.96
CA LYS A 109 -10.55 7.19 -4.63
C LYS A 109 -10.43 7.30 -6.15
N ALA A 110 -9.36 6.75 -6.72
CA ALA A 110 -9.15 6.73 -8.15
C ALA A 110 -10.30 6.03 -8.88
N SER A 111 -10.65 6.53 -10.05
CA SER A 111 -11.70 5.95 -10.90
C SER A 111 -11.38 6.21 -12.37
N PRO A 112 -11.42 5.20 -13.25
CA PRO A 112 -11.65 3.79 -12.90
C PRO A 112 -10.45 3.15 -12.21
N LEU A 113 -10.69 2.10 -11.41
CA LEU A 113 -9.62 1.25 -10.88
C LEU A 113 -9.21 0.21 -11.94
N PRO A 114 -7.93 -0.16 -12.04
CA PRO A 114 -7.48 -1.17 -13.00
C PRO A 114 -8.10 -2.53 -12.68
N VAL A 115 -8.66 -3.20 -13.69
CA VAL A 115 -9.26 -4.54 -13.56
C VAL A 115 -8.19 -5.61 -13.70
N ASP A 116 -7.27 -5.41 -14.63
CA ASP A 116 -6.20 -6.35 -14.93
C ASP A 116 -4.86 -5.80 -14.47
N THR A 117 -4.30 -6.43 -13.46
CA THR A 117 -2.90 -6.26 -13.09
C THR A 117 -2.22 -7.58 -13.45
N PRO A 118 -1.42 -7.65 -14.51
CA PRO A 118 -0.74 -8.90 -14.86
C PRO A 118 0.14 -9.32 -13.68
N LEU A 119 0.06 -10.59 -13.32
CA LEU A 119 0.86 -11.23 -12.28
C LEU A 119 2.35 -11.17 -12.60
N VAL A 120 2.67 -11.18 -13.88
CA VAL A 120 4.03 -11.12 -14.40
C VAL A 120 4.00 -10.24 -15.63
N ASN A 121 5.01 -9.41 -15.86
CA ASN A 121 5.16 -8.68 -17.11
C ASN A 121 5.15 -9.67 -18.29
N GLY A 122 4.11 -9.59 -19.15
CA GLY A 122 3.91 -10.49 -20.26
C GLY A 122 3.08 -11.74 -19.97
N ALA A 123 2.43 -11.84 -18.80
CA ALA A 123 1.49 -12.93 -18.52
C ALA A 123 0.29 -12.95 -19.48
N ASP A 124 -0.08 -11.77 -19.98
CA ASP A 124 -1.03 -11.58 -21.08
C ASP A 124 -0.63 -12.25 -22.39
N LYS A 125 0.65 -12.58 -22.54
CA LYS A 125 1.22 -13.24 -23.72
C LYS A 125 1.40 -14.76 -23.55
N LEU A 126 1.20 -15.25 -22.33
CA LEU A 126 1.66 -16.59 -21.97
C LEU A 126 0.76 -17.72 -22.49
N ARG A 127 -0.47 -17.52 -22.76
CA ARG A 127 -1.35 -18.58 -23.31
C ARG A 127 -2.70 -18.01 -23.82
N PRO A 128 -2.76 -17.29 -24.94
CA PRO A 128 -4.04 -16.89 -25.55
C PRO A 128 -4.95 -18.08 -25.85
N ASP A 129 -4.35 -19.23 -26.20
CA ASP A 129 -5.04 -20.48 -26.48
C ASP A 129 -5.84 -21.06 -25.29
N LEU A 130 -5.54 -20.70 -24.05
CA LEU A 130 -6.31 -21.14 -22.88
C LEU A 130 -7.53 -20.27 -22.60
N TRP A 131 -7.53 -19.02 -23.07
CA TRP A 131 -8.67 -18.13 -22.92
C TRP A 131 -9.75 -18.42 -23.97
N ASP A 132 -9.34 -18.74 -25.20
CA ASP A 132 -10.24 -19.10 -26.30
C ASP A 132 -10.92 -20.47 -26.10
N ALA A 133 -10.38 -21.32 -25.22
CA ALA A 133 -10.97 -22.63 -24.90
C ALA A 133 -12.05 -22.57 -23.79
N ALA A 134 -12.25 -21.41 -23.16
CA ALA A 134 -13.20 -21.21 -22.06
C ALA A 134 -14.52 -20.54 -22.50
N GLU A 135 -14.65 -20.14 -23.78
CA GLU A 135 -15.89 -19.71 -24.43
C GLU A 135 -16.61 -20.88 -25.10
#